data_38316aabbdf8ac257eb33f361d96ec9f
#
_entry.id   38316aabbdf8ac257eb33f361d96ec9f
#
_cell.length_a   1.000
_cell.length_b   1.000
_cell.length_c   1.000
_cell.angle_alpha   90.00
_cell.angle_beta   90.00
_cell.angle_gamma   90.00
#
_symmetry.space_group_name_H-M   'P 1'
#
loop_
_entity.id
_entity.type
_entity.pdbx_description
1 polymer ?
#
loop_
_entity_poly.entity_id
_entity_poly.type
_entity_poly.pdbx_seq_one_letter_code
_entity_poly.pdbx_strand_id
1 'polypeptide(L)'
;MDFLKKKWSYWFTTLDVNHDGVITRADVDSTLRDFPKLEGLSEAEAKLAIKRIDKWWNMYILKGRKKISEPEFLKDLEKQYTHDKEAFKSTYRACFYDITSVIYTDHTKSISLDNYVKASKMWGHNNEMLLRKSFDLYKPDHGMIPIKEYSDDWANFITNDDPTKPDVVMETYKAGLV
;
A
#
# COMPACT_ATOMS: atom_id res chain seq x y z
N MET A 1 -10.54 6.12 17.81
CA MET A 1 -9.96 4.79 17.57
C MET A 1 -10.72 3.99 16.51
N ASP A 2 -12.04 3.92 16.54
CA ASP A 2 -12.85 3.16 15.57
C ASP A 2 -12.64 3.62 14.12
N PHE A 3 -12.47 4.92 13.92
CA PHE A 3 -12.16 5.48 12.60
C PHE A 3 -10.82 4.98 12.05
N LEU A 4 -9.78 4.91 12.89
CA LEU A 4 -8.48 4.34 12.50
C LEU A 4 -8.58 2.83 12.22
N LYS A 5 -9.28 2.09 13.08
CA LYS A 5 -9.47 0.64 12.87
C LYS A 5 -10.15 0.34 11.53
N LYS A 6 -11.12 1.15 11.13
CA LYS A 6 -11.76 1.04 9.83
C LYS A 6 -10.75 1.23 8.68
N LYS A 7 -9.87 2.21 8.77
CA LYS A 7 -8.82 2.44 7.76
C LYS A 7 -7.80 1.29 7.72
N TRP A 8 -7.40 0.80 8.89
CA TRP A 8 -6.50 -0.35 8.99
C TRP A 8 -7.12 -1.64 8.45
N SER A 9 -8.43 -1.82 8.59
CA SER A 9 -9.18 -2.91 7.98
C SER A 9 -9.14 -2.82 6.44
N TYR A 10 -9.34 -1.64 5.86
CA TYR A 10 -9.18 -1.44 4.42
C TYR A 10 -7.74 -1.73 3.95
N TRP A 11 -6.74 -1.30 4.72
CA TRP A 11 -5.36 -1.62 4.38
C TRP A 11 -5.09 -3.13 4.45
N PHE A 12 -5.63 -3.82 5.48
CA PHE A 12 -5.56 -5.27 5.57
C PHE A 12 -6.13 -5.94 4.31
N THR A 13 -7.30 -5.52 3.84
CA THR A 13 -7.94 -6.06 2.62
C THR A 13 -7.06 -5.89 1.36
N THR A 14 -6.30 -4.78 1.27
CA THR A 14 -5.35 -4.58 0.18
C THR A 14 -4.15 -5.53 0.27
N LEU A 15 -3.71 -5.87 1.49
CA LEU A 15 -2.57 -6.76 1.72
C LEU A 15 -2.95 -8.24 1.61
N ASP A 16 -4.19 -8.59 1.88
CA ASP A 16 -4.78 -9.91 1.67
C ASP A 16 -5.15 -10.07 0.18
N VAL A 17 -4.12 -10.28 -0.64
CA VAL A 17 -4.22 -10.24 -2.11
C VAL A 17 -5.13 -11.32 -2.68
N ASN A 18 -5.21 -12.48 -2.01
CA ASN A 18 -6.05 -13.60 -2.41
C ASN A 18 -7.45 -13.58 -1.77
N HIS A 19 -7.71 -12.60 -0.86
CA HIS A 19 -8.98 -12.39 -0.15
C HIS A 19 -9.47 -13.62 0.65
N ASP A 20 -8.56 -14.37 1.27
CA ASP A 20 -8.89 -15.51 2.13
C ASP A 20 -9.07 -15.15 3.62
N GLY A 21 -8.88 -13.88 3.98
CA GLY A 21 -9.03 -13.34 5.34
C GLY A 21 -7.78 -13.47 6.20
N VAL A 22 -6.67 -13.91 5.63
CA VAL A 22 -5.41 -14.11 6.35
C VAL A 22 -4.21 -13.74 5.49
N ILE A 23 -3.45 -12.75 5.86
CA ILE A 23 -2.18 -12.45 5.17
C ILE A 23 -1.16 -13.57 5.47
N THR A 24 -0.63 -14.18 4.41
CA THR A 24 0.32 -15.28 4.47
C THR A 24 1.46 -15.11 3.47
N ARG A 25 2.36 -16.08 3.42
CA ARG A 25 3.41 -16.12 2.38
C ARG A 25 2.82 -16.19 0.96
N ALA A 26 1.61 -16.72 0.78
CA ALA A 26 0.96 -16.78 -0.54
C ALA A 26 0.69 -15.38 -1.12
N ASP A 27 0.26 -14.43 -0.29
CA ASP A 27 0.06 -13.03 -0.69
C ASP A 27 1.38 -12.37 -1.09
N VAL A 28 2.42 -12.58 -0.27
CA VAL A 28 3.77 -12.10 -0.60
C VAL A 28 4.24 -12.66 -1.93
N ASP A 29 4.17 -13.98 -2.12
CA ASP A 29 4.64 -14.66 -3.34
C ASP A 29 3.84 -14.22 -4.57
N SER A 30 2.56 -13.89 -4.42
CA SER A 30 1.74 -13.30 -5.48
C SER A 30 2.32 -11.95 -5.92
N THR A 31 2.59 -11.03 -4.99
CA THR A 31 3.17 -9.72 -5.33
C THR A 31 4.56 -9.85 -5.95
N LEU A 32 5.42 -10.75 -5.43
CA LEU A 32 6.77 -10.98 -5.96
C LEU A 32 6.76 -11.55 -7.37
N ARG A 33 5.78 -12.40 -7.69
CA ARG A 33 5.61 -13.02 -9.01
C ARG A 33 5.07 -12.05 -10.04
N ASP A 34 4.09 -11.25 -9.64
CA ASP A 34 3.28 -10.48 -10.58
C ASP A 34 3.89 -9.11 -10.89
N PHE A 35 4.52 -8.45 -9.90
CA PHE A 35 5.13 -7.14 -10.09
C PHE A 35 6.15 -7.07 -11.25
N PRO A 36 7.17 -7.93 -11.32
CA PRO A 36 8.15 -7.85 -12.41
C PRO A 36 7.55 -8.05 -13.80
N LYS A 37 6.49 -8.87 -13.90
CA LYS A 37 5.80 -9.15 -15.16
C LYS A 37 4.97 -7.95 -15.61
N LEU A 38 4.24 -7.33 -14.69
CA LEU A 38 3.39 -6.17 -14.95
C LEU A 38 4.23 -4.96 -15.40
N GLU A 39 5.41 -4.77 -14.81
CA GLU A 39 6.32 -3.68 -15.14
C GLU A 39 7.27 -4.00 -16.30
N GLY A 40 7.35 -5.26 -16.76
CA GLY A 40 8.25 -5.66 -17.84
C GLY A 40 9.73 -5.50 -17.49
N LEU A 41 10.09 -5.75 -16.22
CA LEU A 41 11.45 -5.57 -15.72
C LEU A 41 12.43 -6.56 -16.35
N SER A 42 13.67 -6.13 -16.58
CA SER A 42 14.78 -7.04 -16.88
C SER A 42 15.06 -7.98 -15.71
N GLU A 43 15.76 -9.08 -15.94
CA GLU A 43 16.10 -10.05 -14.88
C GLU A 43 16.82 -9.40 -13.67
N ALA A 44 17.76 -8.49 -13.94
CA ALA A 44 18.51 -7.81 -12.90
C ALA A 44 17.62 -6.86 -12.07
N GLU A 45 16.77 -6.08 -12.72
CA GLU A 45 15.81 -5.19 -12.06
C GLU A 45 14.77 -5.98 -11.27
N ALA A 46 14.22 -7.06 -11.86
CA ALA A 46 13.29 -7.95 -11.19
C ALA A 46 13.88 -8.53 -9.91
N LYS A 47 15.12 -9.04 -9.96
CA LYS A 47 15.80 -9.59 -8.78
C LYS A 47 15.96 -8.57 -7.65
N LEU A 48 16.28 -7.32 -8.00
CA LEU A 48 16.42 -6.24 -7.03
C LEU A 48 15.07 -5.86 -6.44
N ALA A 49 14.05 -5.68 -7.26
CA ALA A 49 12.69 -5.33 -6.84
C ALA A 49 12.09 -6.41 -5.93
N ILE A 50 12.16 -7.68 -6.31
CA ILE A 50 11.72 -8.83 -5.51
C ILE A 50 12.36 -8.80 -4.12
N LYS A 51 13.68 -8.62 -4.04
CA LYS A 51 14.39 -8.55 -2.75
C LYS A 51 13.87 -7.40 -1.87
N ARG A 52 13.61 -6.24 -2.45
CA ARG A 52 13.12 -5.05 -1.72
C ARG A 52 11.68 -5.23 -1.26
N ILE A 53 10.79 -5.74 -2.11
CA ILE A 53 9.39 -6.02 -1.77
C ILE A 53 9.29 -7.10 -0.68
N ASP A 54 10.04 -8.21 -0.81
CA ASP A 54 10.09 -9.26 0.20
C ASP A 54 10.57 -8.73 1.56
N LYS A 55 11.64 -7.91 1.55
CA LYS A 55 12.12 -7.25 2.77
C LYS A 55 11.04 -6.35 3.39
N TRP A 56 10.32 -5.58 2.58
CA TRP A 56 9.23 -4.72 3.04
C TRP A 56 8.11 -5.52 3.72
N TRP A 57 7.65 -6.61 3.10
CA TRP A 57 6.66 -7.51 3.67
C TRP A 57 7.08 -8.05 5.05
N ASN A 58 8.33 -8.48 5.17
CA ASN A 58 8.85 -9.02 6.42
C ASN A 58 9.04 -7.94 7.49
N MET A 59 9.48 -6.75 7.11
CA MET A 59 9.77 -5.66 8.05
C MET A 59 8.50 -5.03 8.62
N TYR A 60 7.51 -4.75 7.78
CA TYR A 60 6.36 -3.95 8.18
C TYR A 60 5.10 -4.76 8.44
N ILE A 61 4.89 -5.87 7.75
CA ILE A 61 3.64 -6.63 7.79
C ILE A 61 3.77 -7.92 8.59
N LEU A 62 4.48 -8.92 8.08
CA LEU A 62 4.59 -10.23 8.71
C LEU A 62 5.46 -10.22 9.98
N LYS A 63 6.53 -9.44 10.01
CA LYS A 63 7.43 -9.30 11.18
C LYS A 63 7.92 -10.66 11.71
N GLY A 64 8.32 -11.55 10.79
CA GLY A 64 8.77 -12.91 11.09
C GLY A 64 7.66 -13.94 11.34
N ARG A 65 6.38 -13.55 11.28
CA ARG A 65 5.25 -14.48 11.40
C ARG A 65 4.96 -15.21 10.10
N LYS A 66 4.39 -16.42 10.19
CA LYS A 66 3.95 -17.18 9.02
C LYS A 66 2.63 -16.70 8.46
N LYS A 67 1.78 -16.14 9.32
CA LYS A 67 0.46 -15.61 8.99
C LYS A 67 0.03 -14.53 9.98
N ILE A 68 -0.90 -13.69 9.57
CA ILE A 68 -1.56 -12.72 10.42
C ILE A 68 -3.02 -12.56 9.98
N SER A 69 -3.95 -12.76 10.90
CA SER A 69 -5.38 -12.49 10.69
C SER A 69 -5.69 -11.00 10.87
N GLU A 70 -6.83 -10.54 10.34
CA GLU A 70 -7.25 -9.14 10.49
C GLU A 70 -7.30 -8.70 11.97
N PRO A 71 -7.92 -9.44 12.92
CA PRO A 71 -7.92 -9.04 14.31
C PRO A 71 -6.54 -8.88 14.94
N GLU A 72 -5.58 -9.75 14.57
CA GLU A 72 -4.18 -9.65 15.03
C GLU A 72 -3.49 -8.44 14.43
N PHE A 73 -3.72 -8.16 13.13
CA PHE A 73 -3.18 -7.01 12.43
C PHE A 73 -3.66 -5.69 13.05
N LEU A 74 -4.98 -5.55 13.26
CA LEU A 74 -5.57 -4.37 13.90
C LEU A 74 -5.06 -4.18 15.34
N LYS A 75 -4.95 -5.25 16.11
CA LYS A 75 -4.42 -5.22 17.47
C LYS A 75 -2.95 -4.77 17.52
N ASP A 76 -2.14 -5.23 16.57
CA ASP A 76 -0.74 -4.83 16.47
C ASP A 76 -0.59 -3.34 16.15
N LEU A 77 -1.40 -2.82 15.22
CA LEU A 77 -1.40 -1.39 14.89
C LEU A 77 -1.88 -0.53 16.05
N GLU A 78 -2.96 -0.95 16.72
CA GLU A 78 -3.48 -0.27 17.90
C GLU A 78 -2.44 -0.19 19.03
N LYS A 79 -1.76 -1.29 19.30
CA LYS A 79 -0.68 -1.34 20.30
C LYS A 79 0.45 -0.38 19.98
N GLN A 80 0.90 -0.35 18.72
CA GLN A 80 1.97 0.57 18.30
C GLN A 80 1.52 2.03 18.39
N TYR A 81 0.32 2.34 17.89
CA TYR A 81 -0.25 3.67 17.89
C TYR A 81 -0.47 4.23 19.30
N THR A 82 -0.97 3.41 20.23
CA THR A 82 -1.22 3.82 21.61
C THR A 82 0.06 3.92 22.43
N HIS A 83 1.10 3.16 22.10
CA HIS A 83 2.38 3.22 22.77
C HIS A 83 3.14 4.50 22.48
N ASP A 84 3.28 4.86 21.20
CA ASP A 84 3.97 6.07 20.76
C ASP A 84 3.47 6.51 19.39
N LYS A 85 2.60 7.53 19.37
CA LYS A 85 2.01 8.05 18.14
C LYS A 85 3.03 8.63 17.15
N GLU A 86 4.07 9.28 17.64
CA GLU A 86 5.06 9.92 16.77
C GLU A 86 6.01 8.87 16.16
N ALA A 87 6.42 7.89 16.94
CA ALA A 87 7.16 6.74 16.42
C ALA A 87 6.32 5.94 15.40
N PHE A 88 5.02 5.76 15.66
CA PHE A 88 4.08 5.14 14.72
C PHE A 88 4.02 5.90 13.39
N LYS A 89 3.81 7.21 13.44
CA LYS A 89 3.78 8.07 12.23
C LYS A 89 5.09 7.97 11.45
N SER A 90 6.23 8.06 12.13
CA SER A 90 7.54 7.95 11.50
C SER A 90 7.73 6.59 10.82
N THR A 91 7.36 5.50 11.50
CA THR A 91 7.46 4.14 10.98
C THR A 91 6.63 3.96 9.71
N TYR A 92 5.39 4.44 9.70
CA TYR A 92 4.51 4.23 8.55
C TYR A 92 4.78 5.21 7.40
N ARG A 93 5.37 6.38 7.64
CA ARG A 93 5.96 7.18 6.57
C ARG A 93 7.09 6.43 5.87
N ALA A 94 8.00 5.84 6.61
CA ALA A 94 9.06 5.02 6.03
C ALA A 94 8.49 3.80 5.29
N CYS A 95 7.50 3.11 5.88
CA CYS A 95 6.82 1.97 5.28
C CYS A 95 6.28 2.28 3.88
N PHE A 96 5.49 3.35 3.73
CA PHE A 96 4.89 3.68 2.45
C PHE A 96 5.91 4.26 1.46
N TYR A 97 6.86 5.05 1.91
CA TYR A 97 7.94 5.53 1.04
C TYR A 97 8.80 4.38 0.50
N ASP A 98 9.14 3.41 1.35
CA ASP A 98 9.95 2.25 0.95
C ASP A 98 9.26 1.44 -0.15
N ILE A 99 7.98 1.10 0.00
CA ILE A 99 7.27 0.32 -1.02
C ILE A 99 7.00 1.14 -2.28
N THR A 100 6.56 2.38 -2.14
CA THR A 100 6.25 3.26 -3.26
C THR A 100 7.48 3.51 -4.13
N SER A 101 8.64 3.71 -3.52
CA SER A 101 9.91 3.90 -4.24
C SER A 101 10.44 2.64 -4.94
N VAL A 102 9.85 1.46 -4.66
CA VAL A 102 10.15 0.22 -5.41
C VAL A 102 9.18 0.02 -6.56
N ILE A 103 7.88 0.19 -6.30
CA ILE A 103 6.83 -0.14 -7.26
C ILE A 103 6.60 0.95 -8.33
N TYR A 104 7.15 2.16 -8.15
CA TYR A 104 7.04 3.25 -9.12
C TYR A 104 8.43 3.71 -9.55
N THR A 105 9.10 2.90 -10.38
CA THR A 105 10.55 3.01 -10.67
C THR A 105 10.91 3.75 -11.95
N ASP A 106 10.01 4.51 -12.56
CA ASP A 106 10.23 5.15 -13.87
C ASP A 106 11.25 6.31 -13.89
N HIS A 107 12.07 6.45 -12.86
CA HIS A 107 13.09 7.49 -12.67
C HIS A 107 12.55 8.94 -12.60
N THR A 108 11.27 9.18 -12.86
CA THR A 108 10.65 10.53 -12.82
C THR A 108 10.32 10.99 -11.41
N LYS A 109 10.37 10.09 -10.44
CA LYS A 109 9.87 10.30 -9.06
C LYS A 109 8.39 10.69 -9.02
N SER A 110 7.63 10.30 -10.04
CA SER A 110 6.21 10.55 -10.20
C SER A 110 5.51 9.29 -10.71
N ILE A 111 4.23 9.19 -10.44
CA ILE A 111 3.38 8.05 -10.77
C ILE A 111 2.47 8.46 -11.92
N SER A 112 2.58 7.82 -13.07
CA SER A 112 1.63 7.93 -14.17
C SER A 112 0.40 7.05 -13.92
N LEU A 113 -0.68 7.29 -14.67
CA LEU A 113 -1.86 6.41 -14.64
C LEU A 113 -1.50 4.96 -14.97
N ASP A 114 -0.61 4.73 -15.94
CA ASP A 114 -0.17 3.37 -16.32
C ASP A 114 0.56 2.67 -15.17
N ASN A 115 1.52 3.34 -14.54
CA ASN A 115 2.20 2.81 -13.36
C ASN A 115 1.24 2.53 -12.20
N TYR A 116 0.28 3.45 -11.95
CA TYR A 116 -0.72 3.29 -10.91
C TYR A 116 -1.59 2.04 -11.14
N VAL A 117 -2.07 1.84 -12.37
CA VAL A 117 -2.88 0.67 -12.73
C VAL A 117 -2.08 -0.63 -12.59
N LYS A 118 -0.84 -0.68 -13.08
CA LYS A 118 0.03 -1.86 -12.95
C LYS A 118 0.30 -2.22 -11.49
N ALA A 119 0.68 -1.23 -10.68
CA ALA A 119 0.93 -1.44 -9.25
C ALA A 119 -0.33 -1.89 -8.51
N SER A 120 -1.48 -1.34 -8.83
CA SER A 120 -2.76 -1.75 -8.23
C SER A 120 -3.12 -3.20 -8.59
N LYS A 121 -2.85 -3.63 -9.81
CA LYS A 121 -3.02 -5.03 -10.23
C LYS A 121 -2.14 -6.00 -9.44
N MET A 122 -0.93 -5.59 -9.05
CA MET A 122 -0.07 -6.39 -8.16
C MET A 122 -0.74 -6.67 -6.81
N TRP A 123 -1.55 -5.72 -6.32
CA TRP A 123 -2.33 -5.85 -5.08
C TRP A 123 -3.70 -6.52 -5.28
N GLY A 124 -3.96 -7.13 -6.46
CA GLY A 124 -5.21 -7.82 -6.75
C GLY A 124 -6.34 -6.94 -7.28
N HIS A 125 -6.13 -5.62 -7.42
CA HIS A 125 -7.15 -4.71 -7.93
C HIS A 125 -7.17 -4.72 -9.47
N ASN A 126 -8.19 -5.36 -10.06
CA ASN A 126 -8.23 -5.59 -11.52
C ASN A 126 -9.27 -4.74 -12.28
N ASN A 127 -10.07 -3.93 -11.58
CA ASN A 127 -11.08 -3.10 -12.22
C ASN A 127 -10.47 -1.77 -12.72
N GLU A 128 -10.03 -1.75 -13.98
CA GLU A 128 -9.36 -0.57 -14.55
C GLU A 128 -10.21 0.71 -14.51
N MET A 129 -11.53 0.61 -14.66
CA MET A 129 -12.41 1.78 -14.59
C MET A 129 -12.36 2.40 -13.19
N LEU A 130 -12.39 1.59 -12.14
CA LEU A 130 -12.27 2.05 -10.76
C LEU A 130 -10.86 2.59 -10.46
N LEU A 131 -9.82 1.92 -10.98
CA LEU A 131 -8.43 2.38 -10.81
C LEU A 131 -8.20 3.76 -11.44
N ARG A 132 -8.75 4.00 -12.65
CA ARG A 132 -8.67 5.33 -13.28
C ARG A 132 -9.38 6.39 -12.46
N LYS A 133 -10.60 6.11 -11.97
CA LYS A 133 -11.31 7.03 -11.06
C LYS A 133 -10.53 7.29 -9.77
N SER A 134 -9.93 6.27 -9.20
CA SER A 134 -9.11 6.41 -7.98
C SER A 134 -7.87 7.28 -8.22
N PHE A 135 -7.20 7.11 -9.36
CA PHE A 135 -6.08 7.95 -9.76
C PHE A 135 -6.46 9.43 -9.85
N ASP A 136 -7.63 9.72 -10.46
CA ASP A 136 -8.12 11.09 -10.61
C ASP A 136 -8.42 11.78 -9.26
N LEU A 137 -8.76 11.01 -8.21
CA LEU A 137 -8.99 11.54 -6.86
C LEU A 137 -7.72 12.17 -6.26
N TYR A 138 -6.53 11.69 -6.63
CA TYR A 138 -5.26 12.29 -6.23
C TYR A 138 -4.97 13.63 -6.94
N LYS A 139 -5.82 14.06 -7.89
CA LYS A 139 -5.67 15.32 -8.65
C LYS A 139 -4.30 15.44 -9.31
N PRO A 140 -3.93 14.48 -10.18
CA PRO A 140 -2.61 14.45 -10.79
C PRO A 140 -2.30 15.74 -11.54
N ASP A 141 -1.12 16.33 -11.29
CA ASP A 141 -0.63 17.48 -12.05
C ASP A 141 -0.01 16.98 -13.36
N HIS A 142 -0.47 17.51 -14.49
CA HIS A 142 -0.06 17.04 -15.84
C HIS A 142 -0.12 15.50 -16.00
N GLY A 143 -1.09 14.85 -15.34
CA GLY A 143 -1.26 13.40 -15.40
C GLY A 143 -0.28 12.60 -14.54
N MET A 144 0.40 13.23 -13.59
CA MET A 144 1.42 12.63 -12.74
C MET A 144 1.16 12.94 -11.27
N ILE A 145 1.40 11.97 -10.40
CA ILE A 145 1.37 12.14 -8.93
C ILE A 145 2.81 12.01 -8.41
N PRO A 146 3.36 13.01 -7.69
CA PRO A 146 4.67 12.86 -7.07
C PRO A 146 4.70 11.68 -6.08
N ILE A 147 5.73 10.83 -6.16
CA ILE A 147 5.88 9.65 -5.27
C ILE A 147 5.81 10.06 -3.80
N LYS A 148 6.43 11.20 -3.45
CA LYS A 148 6.42 11.68 -2.08
C LYS A 148 5.00 12.02 -1.61
N GLU A 149 4.21 12.70 -2.41
CA GLU A 149 2.82 13.06 -2.07
C GLU A 149 1.96 11.81 -1.90
N TYR A 150 2.04 10.88 -2.84
CA TYR A 150 1.34 9.60 -2.77
C TYR A 150 1.71 8.81 -1.50
N SER A 151 2.99 8.74 -1.16
CA SER A 151 3.47 8.08 0.06
C SER A 151 2.99 8.78 1.32
N ASP A 152 2.98 10.11 1.34
CA ASP A 152 2.50 10.92 2.46
C ASP A 152 0.98 10.75 2.64
N ASP A 153 0.20 10.63 1.56
CA ASP A 153 -1.24 10.37 1.61
C ASP A 153 -1.55 9.02 2.25
N TRP A 154 -0.82 7.97 1.86
CA TRP A 154 -0.95 6.66 2.48
C TRP A 154 -0.52 6.64 3.95
N ALA A 155 0.57 7.35 4.29
CA ALA A 155 0.98 7.49 5.68
C ALA A 155 -0.07 8.26 6.50
N ASN A 156 -0.64 9.33 5.95
CA ASN A 156 -1.72 10.06 6.56
C ASN A 156 -2.97 9.19 6.75
N PHE A 157 -3.34 8.39 5.75
CA PHE A 157 -4.46 7.45 5.86
C PHE A 157 -4.32 6.52 7.08
N ILE A 158 -3.14 5.96 7.32
CA ILE A 158 -2.90 5.03 8.44
C ILE A 158 -2.81 5.74 9.79
N THR A 159 -2.40 7.00 9.83
CA THR A 159 -2.00 7.67 11.09
C THR A 159 -2.93 8.78 11.55
N ASN A 160 -3.76 9.32 10.65
CA ASN A 160 -4.67 10.42 10.99
C ASN A 160 -5.98 9.90 11.59
N ASP A 161 -6.25 10.25 12.85
CA ASP A 161 -7.45 9.86 13.60
C ASP A 161 -8.59 10.89 13.54
N ASP A 162 -8.40 12.00 12.84
CA ASP A 162 -9.40 13.07 12.66
C ASP A 162 -10.28 12.80 11.42
N PRO A 163 -11.56 12.41 11.60
CA PRO A 163 -12.44 12.10 10.48
C PRO A 163 -12.89 13.34 9.69
N THR A 164 -12.59 14.55 10.16
CA THR A 164 -12.99 15.80 9.49
C THR A 164 -11.95 16.26 8.45
N LYS A 165 -10.75 15.66 8.48
CA LYS A 165 -9.68 16.02 7.55
C LYS A 165 -9.81 15.26 6.23
N PRO A 166 -9.46 15.91 5.11
CA PRO A 166 -9.40 15.25 3.81
C PRO A 166 -8.49 14.00 3.85
N ASP A 167 -8.93 12.93 3.21
CA ASP A 167 -8.20 11.67 3.14
C ASP A 167 -8.48 11.02 1.77
N VAL A 168 -7.60 11.29 0.81
CA VAL A 168 -7.76 10.83 -0.56
C VAL A 168 -7.78 9.30 -0.65
N VAL A 169 -6.96 8.61 0.15
CA VAL A 169 -6.93 7.14 0.17
C VAL A 169 -8.27 6.58 0.66
N MET A 170 -8.86 7.18 1.70
CA MET A 170 -10.19 6.80 2.16
C MET A 170 -11.25 7.01 1.07
N GLU A 171 -11.15 8.07 0.28
CA GLU A 171 -12.07 8.32 -0.83
C GLU A 171 -11.91 7.28 -1.95
N THR A 172 -10.70 6.78 -2.22
CA THR A 172 -10.53 5.68 -3.20
C THR A 172 -11.25 4.41 -2.74
N TYR A 173 -11.17 4.06 -1.47
CA TYR A 173 -11.90 2.91 -0.90
C TYR A 173 -13.42 3.11 -0.97
N LYS A 174 -13.91 4.30 -0.63
CA LYS A 174 -15.35 4.62 -0.76
C LYS A 174 -15.83 4.57 -2.21
N ALA A 175 -14.98 4.87 -3.17
CA ALA A 175 -15.27 4.78 -4.60
C ALA A 175 -15.27 3.33 -5.13
N GLY A 176 -14.94 2.36 -4.29
CA GLY A 176 -14.99 0.93 -4.62
C GLY A 176 -13.66 0.36 -5.12
N LEU A 177 -12.53 0.89 -4.68
CA LEU A 177 -11.20 0.34 -5.03
C LEU A 177 -11.04 -1.11 -4.52
N VAL A 178 -11.71 -1.45 -3.42
CA VAL A 178 -11.69 -2.78 -2.78
C VAL A 178 -13.11 -3.27 -2.55
#